data_e1585b955f713f9ca9a437bd5a4713c3
#
_entry.id   e1585b955f713f9ca9a437bd5a4713c3
#
_cell.length_a   1.000
_cell.length_b   1.000
_cell.length_c   1.000
_cell.angle_alpha   90.00
_cell.angle_beta   90.00
_cell.angle_gamma   90.00
#
_symmetry.space_group_name_H-M   'P 1'
#
loop_
_entity.id
_entity.type
_entity.pdbx_description
1 polymer ?
#
loop_
_entity_poly.entity_id
_entity_poly.type
_entity_poly.pdbx_seq_one_letter_code
_entity_poly.pdbx_strand_id
1 'polypeptide(L)'
;DSRLIALTGSITGIAAALSMASSEYLSTKSENGNENGKHPVKASIYTGIAYIFTVVALVAPFIFISNVLMALGLMLIIALSIIALFNYYYSIARSESFRKRFTEMAVLSFSVAALSFLIGYALKEFTGIDV
;
A
#
# COMPACT_ATOMS: atom_id res chain seq x y z
N ASP A 1 4.70 18.84 -8.56
CA ASP A 1 4.87 19.42 -7.23
C ASP A 1 4.74 18.34 -6.17
N SER A 2 5.77 18.19 -5.36
CA SER A 2 5.77 17.10 -4.35
C SER A 2 4.70 17.31 -3.28
N ARG A 3 4.33 18.53 -2.98
CA ARG A 3 3.27 18.80 -2.01
C ARG A 3 1.91 18.34 -2.54
N LEU A 4 1.68 18.52 -3.83
CA LEU A 4 0.45 18.06 -4.46
C LEU A 4 0.38 16.54 -4.43
N ILE A 5 1.50 15.87 -4.70
CA ILE A 5 1.58 14.42 -4.61
C ILE A 5 1.32 13.96 -3.17
N ALA A 6 1.88 14.64 -2.18
CA ALA A 6 1.65 14.32 -0.79
C ALA A 6 0.17 14.47 -0.42
N LEU A 7 -0.46 15.55 -0.87
CA LEU A 7 -1.87 15.79 -0.57
C LEU A 7 -2.77 14.74 -1.21
N THR A 8 -2.61 14.53 -2.51
CA THR A 8 -3.45 13.54 -3.23
C THR A 8 -3.18 12.13 -2.74
N GLY A 9 -1.91 11.81 -2.47
CA GLY A 9 -1.53 10.53 -1.92
C GLY A 9 -2.14 10.28 -0.56
N SER A 10 -2.16 11.31 0.30
CA SER A 10 -2.76 11.20 1.63
C SER A 10 -4.26 10.96 1.55
N ILE A 11 -4.96 11.73 0.73
CA ILE A 11 -6.40 11.58 0.57
C ILE A 11 -6.74 10.20 0.01
N THR A 12 -6.06 9.80 -1.05
CA THR A 12 -6.28 8.50 -1.67
C THR A 12 -5.91 7.37 -0.73
N GLY A 13 -4.80 7.53 -0.01
CA GLY A 13 -4.35 6.54 0.94
C GLY A 13 -5.30 6.33 2.10
N ILE A 14 -5.86 7.41 2.64
CA ILE A 14 -6.84 7.30 3.72
C ILE A 14 -8.10 6.61 3.22
N ALA A 15 -8.58 6.98 2.03
CA ALA A 15 -9.73 6.34 1.43
C ALA A 15 -9.49 4.85 1.21
N ALA A 16 -8.29 4.50 0.72
CA ALA A 16 -7.90 3.12 0.52
C ALA A 16 -7.82 2.36 1.84
N ALA A 17 -7.30 3.00 2.88
CA ALA A 17 -7.20 2.39 4.21
C ALA A 17 -8.59 2.06 4.76
N LEU A 18 -9.53 2.98 4.61
CA LEU A 18 -10.91 2.74 5.04
C LEU A 18 -11.56 1.61 4.24
N SER A 19 -11.31 1.59 2.94
CA SER A 19 -11.84 0.54 2.07
C SER A 19 -11.27 -0.82 2.43
N MET A 20 -9.96 -0.89 2.66
CA MET A 20 -9.30 -2.14 3.04
C MET A 20 -9.76 -2.63 4.41
N ALA A 21 -9.92 -1.71 5.37
CA ALA A 21 -10.41 -2.07 6.69
C ALA A 21 -11.84 -2.62 6.63
N SER A 22 -12.69 -1.98 5.82
CA SER A 22 -14.07 -2.44 5.62
C SER A 22 -14.09 -3.82 4.97
N SER A 23 -13.26 -4.01 3.97
CA SER A 23 -13.15 -5.29 3.27
C SER A 23 -12.70 -6.39 4.22
N GLU A 24 -11.70 -6.10 5.05
CA GLU A 24 -11.20 -7.06 6.03
C GLU A 24 -12.28 -7.41 7.06
N TYR A 25 -13.06 -6.41 7.48
CA TYR A 25 -14.16 -6.64 8.40
C TYR A 25 -15.19 -7.62 7.80
N LEU A 26 -15.61 -7.34 6.57
CA LEU A 26 -16.61 -8.18 5.91
C LEU A 26 -16.09 -9.58 5.64
N SER A 27 -14.84 -9.67 5.20
CA SER A 27 -14.21 -10.95 4.91
C SER A 27 -14.10 -11.81 6.16
N THR A 28 -13.62 -11.22 7.25
CA THR A 28 -13.44 -11.94 8.51
C THR A 28 -14.80 -12.36 9.08
N LYS A 29 -15.79 -11.49 8.97
CA LYS A 29 -17.12 -11.79 9.44
C LYS A 29 -17.73 -12.96 8.68
N SER A 30 -17.52 -13.00 7.37
CA SER A 30 -18.01 -14.08 6.52
C SER A 30 -17.32 -15.41 6.84
N GLU A 31 -16.00 -15.35 7.07
CA GLU A 31 -15.22 -16.56 7.36
C GLU A 31 -15.57 -17.20 8.68
N ASN A 32 -15.91 -16.37 9.68
CA ASN A 32 -16.14 -16.89 11.02
C ASN A 32 -17.28 -17.87 11.12
N GLY A 33 -18.27 -17.76 10.25
CA GLY A 33 -19.38 -18.70 10.27
C GLY A 33 -19.97 -18.81 11.65
N ASN A 34 -19.41 -19.61 12.49
CA ASN A 34 -19.88 -19.85 13.82
C ASN A 34 -18.82 -20.12 14.83
N GLU A 35 -17.57 -19.97 14.50
CA GLU A 35 -16.60 -20.54 15.40
C GLU A 35 -15.45 -19.66 15.66
N ASN A 36 -14.72 -19.93 16.56
CA ASN A 36 -13.50 -19.44 17.12
C ASN A 36 -12.58 -18.73 16.17
N GLY A 37 -13.13 -17.98 15.27
CA GLY A 37 -12.36 -17.32 14.30
C GLY A 37 -11.83 -15.99 14.79
N LYS A 38 -11.26 -15.25 13.88
CA LYS A 38 -10.75 -13.92 14.14
C LYS A 38 -11.90 -12.98 14.44
N HIS A 39 -11.64 -11.99 15.28
CA HIS A 39 -12.63 -10.95 15.53
C HIS A 39 -12.64 -9.97 14.37
N PRO A 40 -13.78 -9.80 13.69
CA PRO A 40 -13.84 -8.88 12.54
C PRO A 40 -13.43 -7.46 12.87
N VAL A 41 -13.83 -6.94 14.01
CA VAL A 41 -13.49 -5.58 14.41
C VAL A 41 -12.00 -5.42 14.63
N LYS A 42 -11.39 -6.38 15.33
CA LYS A 42 -9.94 -6.33 15.55
C LYS A 42 -9.15 -6.43 14.26
N ALA A 43 -9.54 -7.35 13.39
CA ALA A 43 -8.88 -7.51 12.11
C ALA A 43 -8.97 -6.24 11.28
N SER A 44 -10.13 -5.61 11.27
CA SER A 44 -10.35 -4.36 10.55
C SER A 44 -9.47 -3.24 11.09
N ILE A 45 -9.42 -3.10 12.41
CA ILE A 45 -8.63 -2.05 13.05
C ILE A 45 -7.13 -2.25 12.75
N TYR A 46 -6.63 -3.46 12.88
CA TYR A 46 -5.22 -3.75 12.61
C TYR A 46 -4.87 -3.46 11.16
N THR A 47 -5.72 -3.89 10.24
CA THR A 47 -5.51 -3.65 8.81
C THR A 47 -5.50 -2.15 8.51
N GLY A 48 -6.46 -1.42 9.04
CA GLY A 48 -6.56 0.03 8.83
C GLY A 48 -5.36 0.77 9.38
N ILE A 49 -4.95 0.44 10.59
CA ILE A 49 -3.79 1.08 11.22
C ILE A 49 -2.51 0.78 10.45
N ALA A 50 -2.30 -0.47 10.08
CA ALA A 50 -1.13 -0.87 9.31
C ALA A 50 -1.07 -0.13 7.97
N TYR A 51 -2.22 -0.01 7.31
CA TYR A 51 -2.28 0.67 6.02
C TYR A 51 -2.00 2.16 6.17
N ILE A 52 -2.56 2.80 7.19
CA ILE A 52 -2.31 4.22 7.44
C ILE A 52 -0.83 4.46 7.73
N PHE A 53 -0.21 3.59 8.53
CA PHE A 53 1.22 3.68 8.80
C PHE A 53 2.03 3.60 7.51
N THR A 54 1.66 2.67 6.64
CA THR A 54 2.33 2.50 5.35
C THR A 54 2.17 3.74 4.48
N VAL A 55 0.96 4.28 4.41
CA VAL A 55 0.68 5.49 3.62
C VAL A 55 1.50 6.66 4.13
N VAL A 56 1.54 6.87 5.44
CA VAL A 56 2.33 7.94 6.04
C VAL A 56 3.80 7.79 5.70
N ALA A 57 4.33 6.57 5.81
CA ALA A 57 5.73 6.31 5.50
C ALA A 57 6.05 6.58 4.03
N LEU A 58 5.16 6.20 3.12
CA LEU A 58 5.38 6.38 1.69
C LEU A 58 5.21 7.83 1.24
N VAL A 59 4.33 8.57 1.90
CA VAL A 59 4.06 9.96 1.55
C VAL A 59 5.08 10.92 2.17
N ALA A 60 5.66 10.54 3.30
CA ALA A 60 6.59 11.41 4.03
C ALA A 60 7.71 11.99 3.17
N PRO A 61 8.38 11.23 2.27
CA PRO A 61 9.41 11.82 1.42
C PRO A 61 8.91 13.00 0.59
N PHE A 62 7.67 12.96 0.13
CA PHE A 62 7.12 14.02 -0.70
C PHE A 62 6.79 15.27 0.10
N ILE A 63 6.66 15.14 1.42
CA ILE A 63 6.44 16.29 2.30
C ILE A 63 7.77 16.99 2.59
N PHE A 64 8.82 16.22 2.83
CA PHE A 64 10.10 16.76 3.29
C PHE A 64 11.07 17.08 2.16
N ILE A 65 10.92 16.45 1.01
CA ILE A 65 11.84 16.63 -0.12
C ILE A 65 11.11 17.33 -1.26
N SER A 66 11.67 18.45 -1.70
CA SER A 66 11.06 19.23 -2.77
C SER A 66 11.25 18.58 -4.15
N ASN A 67 12.38 17.89 -4.33
CA ASN A 67 12.67 17.25 -5.61
C ASN A 67 11.86 15.97 -5.75
N VAL A 68 10.93 15.96 -6.70
CA VAL A 68 10.01 14.84 -6.90
C VAL A 68 10.76 13.54 -7.20
N LEU A 69 11.81 13.60 -8.01
CA LEU A 69 12.57 12.40 -8.36
C LEU A 69 13.28 11.79 -7.16
N MET A 70 13.88 12.63 -6.32
CA MET A 70 14.53 12.16 -5.10
C MET A 70 13.50 11.58 -4.12
N ALA A 71 12.37 12.27 -3.98
CA ALA A 71 11.30 11.78 -3.12
C ALA A 71 10.77 10.43 -3.60
N LEU A 72 10.61 10.28 -4.91
CA LEU A 72 10.17 9.02 -5.50
C LEU A 72 11.16 7.91 -5.23
N GLY A 73 12.46 8.18 -5.41
CA GLY A 73 13.49 7.18 -5.12
C GLY A 73 13.48 6.72 -3.68
N LEU A 74 13.35 7.67 -2.76
CA LEU A 74 13.28 7.35 -1.34
C LEU A 74 12.00 6.59 -1.01
N MET A 75 10.88 6.97 -1.61
CA MET A 75 9.62 6.25 -1.45
C MET A 75 9.77 4.79 -1.89
N LEU A 76 10.43 4.55 -3.02
CA LEU A 76 10.63 3.19 -3.51
C LEU A 76 11.50 2.37 -2.55
N ILE A 77 12.53 2.99 -1.97
CA ILE A 77 13.36 2.32 -0.97
C ILE A 77 12.54 1.95 0.27
N ILE A 78 11.72 2.88 0.73
CA ILE A 78 10.84 2.64 1.88
C ILE A 78 9.84 1.52 1.56
N ALA A 79 9.26 1.54 0.37
CA ALA A 79 8.32 0.52 -0.04
C ALA A 79 8.95 -0.86 -0.05
N LEU A 80 10.16 -0.97 -0.62
CA LEU A 80 10.87 -2.24 -0.62
C LEU A 80 11.21 -2.71 0.79
N SER A 81 11.57 -1.78 1.67
CA SER A 81 11.86 -2.10 3.06
C SER A 81 10.62 -2.64 3.79
N ILE A 82 9.47 -2.01 3.56
CA ILE A 82 8.21 -2.46 4.15
C ILE A 82 7.84 -3.85 3.64
N ILE A 83 7.96 -4.06 2.33
CA ILE A 83 7.69 -5.36 1.73
C ILE A 83 8.63 -6.42 2.30
N ALA A 84 9.90 -6.10 2.43
CA ALA A 84 10.88 -7.03 2.98
C ALA A 84 10.56 -7.39 4.43
N LEU A 85 10.25 -6.38 5.24
CA LEU A 85 9.93 -6.59 6.65
C LEU A 85 8.66 -7.45 6.81
N PHE A 86 7.62 -7.11 6.06
CA PHE A 86 6.37 -7.84 6.11
C PHE A 86 6.56 -9.30 5.70
N ASN A 87 7.26 -9.52 4.60
CA ASN A 87 7.44 -10.89 4.10
C ASN A 87 8.39 -11.71 4.96
N TYR A 88 9.37 -11.05 5.59
CA TYR A 88 10.21 -11.75 6.54
C TYR A 88 9.39 -12.27 7.71
N TYR A 89 8.54 -11.43 8.25
CA TYR A 89 7.65 -11.81 9.34
C TYR A 89 6.69 -12.92 8.93
N TYR A 90 6.12 -12.79 7.75
CA TYR A 90 5.18 -13.77 7.22
C TYR A 90 5.87 -15.12 6.98
N SER A 91 7.09 -15.09 6.46
CA SER A 91 7.86 -16.30 6.19
C SER A 91 8.15 -17.09 7.47
N ILE A 92 8.50 -16.39 8.53
CA ILE A 92 8.76 -17.04 9.82
C ILE A 92 7.47 -17.63 10.36
N ALA A 93 6.38 -16.89 10.32
CA ALA A 93 5.09 -17.33 10.86
C ALA A 93 4.52 -18.52 10.10
N ARG A 94 4.73 -18.59 8.79
CA ARG A 94 4.17 -19.63 7.94
C ARG A 94 5.19 -20.65 7.45
N SER A 95 6.43 -20.51 7.85
CA SER A 95 7.51 -21.42 7.43
C SER A 95 7.64 -21.47 5.89
N GLU A 96 7.41 -20.35 5.24
CA GLU A 96 7.55 -20.24 3.79
C GLU A 96 8.85 -19.55 3.43
N SER A 97 9.25 -19.68 2.17
CA SER A 97 10.49 -19.07 1.69
C SER A 97 10.34 -17.56 1.59
N PHE A 98 11.19 -16.83 2.32
CA PHE A 98 11.21 -15.37 2.26
C PHE A 98 11.50 -14.87 0.85
N ARG A 99 12.50 -15.47 0.18
CA ARG A 99 12.92 -15.04 -1.14
C ARG A 99 11.77 -15.13 -2.14
N LYS A 100 11.02 -16.23 -2.11
CA LYS A 100 9.89 -16.42 -3.01
C LYS A 100 8.78 -15.41 -2.74
N ARG A 101 8.40 -15.24 -1.48
CA ARG A 101 7.34 -14.30 -1.10
C ARG A 101 7.73 -12.87 -1.41
N PHE A 102 8.94 -12.48 -1.08
CA PHE A 102 9.42 -11.14 -1.35
C PHE A 102 9.42 -10.85 -2.85
N THR A 103 9.92 -11.80 -3.65
CA THR A 103 9.97 -11.62 -5.10
C THR A 103 8.56 -11.49 -5.68
N GLU A 104 7.63 -12.34 -5.25
CA GLU A 104 6.25 -12.27 -5.72
C GLU A 104 5.62 -10.92 -5.40
N MET A 105 5.75 -10.46 -4.16
CA MET A 105 5.16 -9.19 -3.75
C MET A 105 5.80 -8.01 -4.45
N ALA A 106 7.12 -8.03 -4.58
CA ALA A 106 7.82 -6.94 -5.25
C ALA A 106 7.44 -6.86 -6.72
N VAL A 107 7.41 -8.00 -7.41
CA VAL A 107 7.03 -8.04 -8.82
C VAL A 107 5.60 -7.56 -8.99
N LEU A 108 4.70 -8.04 -8.15
CA LEU A 108 3.29 -7.64 -8.21
C LEU A 108 3.14 -6.15 -7.97
N SER A 109 3.80 -5.61 -6.94
CA SER A 109 3.72 -4.20 -6.60
C SER A 109 4.25 -3.31 -7.71
N PHE A 110 5.41 -3.65 -8.27
CA PHE A 110 5.97 -2.86 -9.36
C PHE A 110 5.16 -3.00 -10.65
N SER A 111 4.56 -4.15 -10.89
CA SER A 111 3.67 -4.34 -12.03
C SER A 111 2.43 -3.45 -11.92
N VAL A 112 1.82 -3.40 -10.73
CA VAL A 112 0.66 -2.54 -10.49
C VAL A 112 1.05 -1.07 -10.62
N ALA A 113 2.21 -0.69 -10.10
CA ALA A 113 2.70 0.68 -10.20
C ALA A 113 2.93 1.08 -11.67
N ALA A 114 3.55 0.19 -12.44
CA ALA A 114 3.79 0.46 -13.87
C ALA A 114 2.48 0.58 -14.63
N LEU A 115 1.54 -0.31 -14.36
CA LEU A 115 0.23 -0.27 -15.01
C LEU A 115 -0.52 1.01 -14.64
N SER A 116 -0.46 1.40 -13.38
CA SER A 116 -1.08 2.64 -12.91
C SER A 116 -0.48 3.86 -13.61
N PHE A 117 0.85 3.86 -13.77
CA PHE A 117 1.54 4.93 -14.48
C PHE A 117 1.07 5.02 -15.94
N LEU A 118 0.96 3.87 -16.60
CA LEU A 118 0.51 3.84 -18.00
C LEU A 118 -0.93 4.33 -18.13
N ILE A 119 -1.79 3.93 -17.21
CA ILE A 119 -3.18 4.38 -17.22
C ILE A 119 -3.25 5.89 -16.99
N GLY A 120 -2.49 6.40 -16.03
CA GLY A 120 -2.44 7.83 -15.76
C GLY A 120 -1.94 8.62 -16.94
N TYR A 121 -0.90 8.13 -17.60
CA TYR A 121 -0.36 8.75 -18.79
C TYR A 121 -1.38 8.80 -19.92
N ALA A 122 -2.07 7.69 -20.16
CA ALA A 122 -3.10 7.60 -21.18
C ALA A 122 -4.25 8.57 -20.89
N LEU A 123 -4.68 8.65 -19.66
CA LEU A 123 -5.76 9.56 -19.27
C LEU A 123 -5.34 11.03 -19.45
N LYS A 124 -4.09 11.33 -19.11
CA LYS A 124 -3.57 12.68 -19.32
C LYS A 124 -3.60 13.06 -20.79
N GLU A 125 -3.17 12.16 -21.66
CA GLU A 125 -3.19 12.42 -23.11
C GLU A 125 -4.62 12.58 -23.62
N PHE A 126 -5.56 11.78 -23.12
CA PHE A 126 -6.93 11.83 -23.58
C PHE A 126 -7.69 13.06 -23.09
N THR A 127 -7.48 13.43 -21.83
CA THR A 127 -8.24 14.54 -21.25
C THR A 127 -7.54 15.86 -21.37
N GLY A 128 -6.23 15.86 -21.65
CA GLY A 128 -5.45 17.08 -21.73
C GLY A 128 -5.23 17.75 -20.38
N ILE A 129 -5.57 17.07 -19.29
CA ILE A 129 -5.39 17.61 -17.96
C ILE A 129 -4.01 17.23 -17.45
N ASP A 130 -3.27 18.25 -17.02
CA ASP A 130 -1.95 18.09 -16.45
C ASP A 130 -2.10 17.85 -14.95
N VAL A 131 -1.67 16.68 -14.52
CA VAL A 131 -1.74 16.34 -13.11
C VAL A 131 -0.38 16.40 -12.47
#